data_a89afbbe13fc0fdab8330a5ca7364e4d
#
_entry.id   a89afbbe13fc0fdab8330a5ca7364e4d
#
_cell.length_a   1.000
_cell.length_b   1.000
_cell.length_c   1.000
_cell.angle_alpha   90.00
_cell.angle_beta   90.00
_cell.angle_gamma   90.00
#
_symmetry.space_group_name_H-M   'P 1'
#
loop_
_entity.id
_entity.type
_entity.pdbx_description
1 polymer ?
#
loop_
_entity_poly.entity_id
_entity_poly.type
_entity_poly.pdbx_seq_one_letter_code
_entity_poly.pdbx_strand_id
1 'polypeptide(L)'
;MRPNLYIGYNMTRTTFNRLREVKDSLPHGSMAAIAEELGIAADEVRAFFNGQGTAESGYHIEPGPDGGIVIMHDTRILEVALRIVWEVRNRV
;
A
#
# COMPACT_ATOMS: atom_id res chain seq x y z
N MET A 1 19.23 -5.81 -2.58
CA MET A 1 18.83 -4.57 -2.03
C MET A 1 18.07 -3.74 -3.03
N ARG A 2 17.17 -2.98 -2.56
CA ARG A 2 16.39 -2.16 -3.44
C ARG A 2 17.05 -0.84 -3.55
N PRO A 3 17.82 -0.73 -4.51
CA PRO A 3 18.81 0.28 -4.45
C PRO A 3 18.29 1.67 -4.52
N ASN A 4 17.39 1.91 -5.38
CA ASN A 4 17.19 3.31 -5.69
C ASN A 4 15.82 3.83 -5.40
N LEU A 5 15.01 3.02 -4.76
CA LEU A 5 13.68 3.48 -4.47
C LEU A 5 13.67 4.65 -3.55
N TYR A 6 14.69 4.73 -2.73
CA TYR A 6 14.68 5.69 -1.65
C TYR A 6 15.67 6.80 -1.83
N ILE A 7 16.38 6.80 -2.92
CA ILE A 7 17.43 7.78 -3.09
C ILE A 7 16.82 9.12 -3.39
N GLY A 8 16.93 10.02 -2.43
CA GLY A 8 16.51 11.40 -2.62
C GLY A 8 15.05 11.63 -2.74
N TYR A 9 14.27 10.58 -2.88
CA TYR A 9 12.86 10.73 -3.06
C TYR A 9 12.16 9.72 -2.24
N ASN A 10 11.11 10.13 -1.61
CA ASN A 10 10.31 9.22 -0.82
C ASN A 10 9.00 8.95 -1.50
N MET A 11 9.00 9.00 -2.82
CA MET A 11 7.79 8.79 -3.57
C MET A 11 7.82 7.44 -4.22
N THR A 12 6.71 6.73 -4.10
CA THR A 12 6.51 5.45 -4.75
C THR A 12 5.32 5.56 -5.67
N ARG A 13 5.43 4.94 -6.82
CA ARG A 13 4.36 4.91 -7.80
C ARG A 13 3.90 3.47 -8.00
N THR A 14 2.60 3.31 -8.09
CA THR A 14 2.03 2.03 -8.46
C THR A 14 0.73 2.32 -9.19
N THR A 15 0.02 1.29 -9.62
CA THR A 15 -1.27 1.50 -10.25
C THR A 15 -2.36 1.11 -9.28
N PHE A 16 -3.56 1.66 -9.53
CA PHE A 16 -4.69 1.32 -8.68
C PHE A 16 -5.01 -0.17 -8.78
N ASN A 17 -4.92 -0.74 -9.99
CA ASN A 17 -5.17 -2.17 -10.15
C ASN A 17 -4.17 -3.01 -9.36
N ARG A 18 -2.92 -2.57 -9.27
CA ARG A 18 -1.94 -3.28 -8.49
C ARG A 18 -2.29 -3.25 -7.01
N LEU A 19 -2.73 -2.09 -6.52
CA LEU A 19 -3.17 -2.00 -5.13
C LEU A 19 -4.32 -2.96 -4.85
N ARG A 20 -5.24 -3.06 -5.81
CA ARG A 20 -6.35 -3.98 -5.64
C ARG A 20 -5.88 -5.43 -5.61
N GLU A 21 -4.91 -5.77 -6.44
CA GLU A 21 -4.35 -7.12 -6.40
C GLU A 21 -3.73 -7.42 -5.05
N VAL A 22 -3.01 -6.47 -4.49
CA VAL A 22 -2.41 -6.67 -3.18
C VAL A 22 -3.51 -6.86 -2.14
N LYS A 23 -4.50 -5.98 -2.15
CA LYS A 23 -5.61 -6.08 -1.21
C LYS A 23 -6.30 -7.44 -1.32
N ASP A 24 -6.57 -7.89 -2.53
CA ASP A 24 -7.29 -9.14 -2.74
C ASP A 24 -6.44 -10.35 -2.34
N SER A 25 -5.14 -10.19 -2.24
CA SER A 25 -4.25 -11.27 -1.82
C SER A 25 -4.08 -11.34 -0.31
N LEU A 26 -4.59 -10.34 0.41
CA LEU A 26 -4.43 -10.31 1.86
C LEU A 26 -5.45 -11.24 2.53
N PRO A 27 -5.03 -11.98 3.55
CA PRO A 27 -5.98 -12.81 4.27
C PRO A 27 -6.98 -11.98 5.06
N HIS A 28 -8.05 -12.62 5.46
CA HIS A 28 -9.06 -11.97 6.27
C HIS A 28 -8.44 -11.40 7.54
N GLY A 29 -8.84 -10.20 7.90
CA GLY A 29 -8.33 -9.56 9.12
C GLY A 29 -7.07 -8.75 8.91
N SER A 30 -6.56 -8.69 7.68
CA SER A 30 -5.30 -8.00 7.45
C SER A 30 -5.38 -6.49 7.67
N MET A 31 -6.54 -5.88 7.38
CA MET A 31 -6.64 -4.44 7.59
C MET A 31 -6.40 -4.07 9.05
N ALA A 32 -7.01 -4.84 9.95
CA ALA A 32 -6.81 -4.60 11.38
C ALA A 32 -5.36 -4.92 11.80
N ALA A 33 -4.79 -5.97 11.24
CA ALA A 33 -3.43 -6.35 11.60
C ALA A 33 -2.42 -5.29 11.16
N ILE A 34 -2.59 -4.75 9.96
CA ILE A 34 -1.72 -3.68 9.46
C ILE A 34 -1.87 -2.44 10.34
N ALA A 35 -3.10 -2.10 10.66
CA ALA A 35 -3.37 -0.92 11.48
C ALA A 35 -2.71 -1.07 12.85
N GLU A 36 -2.82 -2.24 13.44
CA GLU A 36 -2.23 -2.47 14.75
C GLU A 36 -0.72 -2.36 14.70
N GLU A 37 -0.12 -2.94 13.69
CA GLU A 37 1.34 -2.90 13.56
C GLU A 37 1.84 -1.47 13.41
N LEU A 38 1.10 -0.65 12.67
CA LEU A 38 1.53 0.72 12.38
C LEU A 38 1.03 1.74 13.39
N GLY A 39 0.15 1.33 14.29
CA GLY A 39 -0.41 2.26 15.28
C GLY A 39 -1.36 3.26 14.67
N ILE A 40 -2.11 2.88 13.64
CA ILE A 40 -3.06 3.76 12.97
C ILE A 40 -4.43 3.09 12.97
N ALA A 41 -5.43 3.85 12.53
CA ALA A 41 -6.79 3.31 12.48
C ALA A 41 -6.95 2.38 11.30
N ALA A 42 -7.75 1.34 11.48
CA ALA A 42 -8.02 0.41 10.38
C ALA A 42 -8.69 1.12 9.21
N ASP A 43 -9.47 2.17 9.47
CA ASP A 43 -10.08 2.93 8.39
C ASP A 43 -9.05 3.61 7.51
N GLU A 44 -7.91 4.01 8.07
CA GLU A 44 -6.85 4.57 7.26
C GLU A 44 -6.27 3.55 6.32
N VAL A 45 -6.13 2.30 6.80
CA VAL A 45 -5.62 1.24 5.95
C VAL A 45 -6.61 0.96 4.81
N ARG A 46 -7.89 0.87 5.14
CA ARG A 46 -8.89 0.64 4.11
C ARG A 46 -8.93 1.77 3.09
N ALA A 47 -8.85 3.01 3.57
CA ALA A 47 -8.86 4.16 2.67
C ALA A 47 -7.68 4.12 1.71
N PHE A 48 -6.52 3.72 2.21
CA PHE A 48 -5.34 3.61 1.36
C PHE A 48 -5.61 2.69 0.17
N PHE A 49 -6.17 1.52 0.42
CA PHE A 49 -6.41 0.56 -0.65
C PHE A 49 -7.60 0.94 -1.53
N ASN A 50 -8.46 1.82 -1.06
CA ASN A 50 -9.62 2.26 -1.83
C ASN A 50 -9.38 3.54 -2.61
N GLY A 51 -8.14 3.99 -2.66
CA GLY A 51 -7.82 5.21 -3.42
C GLY A 51 -8.17 6.47 -2.69
N GLN A 52 -8.30 6.43 -1.38
CA GLN A 52 -8.74 7.57 -0.59
C GLN A 52 -7.70 7.97 0.46
N GLY A 53 -6.44 7.76 0.15
CA GLY A 53 -5.38 8.21 1.02
C GLY A 53 -5.36 9.73 1.11
N THR A 54 -4.77 10.25 2.18
CA THR A 54 -4.80 11.67 2.43
C THR A 54 -3.66 12.40 1.73
N ALA A 55 -3.91 13.66 1.42
CA ALA A 55 -2.86 14.48 0.83
C ALA A 55 -1.69 14.67 1.80
N GLU A 56 -1.96 14.58 3.09
CA GLU A 56 -0.91 14.74 4.10
C GLU A 56 0.15 13.65 3.99
N SER A 57 -0.24 12.46 3.55
CA SER A 57 0.71 11.38 3.36
C SER A 57 1.33 11.40 1.97
N GLY A 58 1.02 12.42 1.17
CA GLY A 58 1.50 12.52 -0.18
C GLY A 58 0.79 11.61 -1.15
N TYR A 59 -0.34 11.08 -0.77
CA TYR A 59 -1.08 10.13 -1.58
C TYR A 59 -1.99 10.87 -2.55
N HIS A 60 -1.87 10.57 -3.82
CA HIS A 60 -2.84 11.07 -4.79
C HIS A 60 -2.83 10.16 -6.02
N ILE A 61 -3.88 10.27 -6.81
CA ILE A 61 -4.05 9.45 -7.99
C ILE A 61 -4.08 10.34 -9.21
N GLU A 62 -3.32 9.96 -10.22
CA GLU A 62 -3.30 10.65 -11.51
C GLU A 62 -3.93 9.75 -12.56
N PRO A 63 -4.54 10.33 -13.60
CA PRO A 63 -5.06 9.53 -14.70
C PRO A 63 -3.94 8.71 -15.34
N GLY A 64 -4.26 7.49 -15.72
CA GLY A 64 -3.28 6.63 -16.34
C GLY A 64 -3.83 5.25 -16.54
N PRO A 65 -3.00 4.33 -17.04
CA PRO A 65 -3.44 2.96 -17.30
C PRO A 65 -3.71 2.22 -15.99
N ASP A 66 -4.39 1.09 -16.14
CA ASP A 66 -4.59 0.14 -15.04
C ASP A 66 -5.27 0.76 -13.83
N GLY A 67 -6.26 1.61 -14.10
CA GLY A 67 -7.07 2.22 -13.06
C GLY A 67 -6.54 3.52 -12.51
N GLY A 68 -5.40 3.98 -13.02
CA GLY A 68 -4.78 5.22 -12.57
C GLY A 68 -3.47 4.98 -11.86
N ILE A 69 -2.68 6.03 -11.79
CA ILE A 69 -1.36 5.97 -11.15
C ILE A 69 -1.50 6.49 -9.74
N VAL A 70 -1.13 5.68 -8.78
CA VAL A 70 -1.17 6.07 -7.37
C VAL A 70 0.23 6.45 -6.94
N ILE A 71 0.36 7.65 -6.40
CA ILE A 71 1.64 8.19 -5.96
C ILE A 71 1.54 8.42 -4.46
N MET A 72 2.56 8.03 -3.74
CA MET A 72 2.55 8.16 -2.28
C MET A 72 3.95 8.40 -1.75
N HIS A 73 4.02 9.17 -0.67
CA HIS A 73 5.28 9.33 0.07
C HIS A 73 5.37 8.30 1.18
N ASP A 74 4.29 8.12 1.90
CA ASP A 74 4.27 7.19 3.01
C ASP A 74 3.93 5.80 2.46
N THR A 75 4.90 4.91 2.51
CA THR A 75 4.76 3.57 1.94
C THR A 75 4.55 2.50 2.99
N ARG A 76 4.38 2.88 4.26
CA ARG A 76 4.36 1.89 5.34
C ARG A 76 3.23 0.89 5.21
N ILE A 77 2.03 1.36 4.84
CA ILE A 77 0.90 0.44 4.68
C ILE A 77 1.21 -0.58 3.58
N LEU A 78 1.71 -0.09 2.46
CA LEU A 78 2.04 -0.98 1.35
C LEU A 78 3.13 -1.97 1.73
N GLU A 79 4.14 -1.52 2.45
CA GLU A 79 5.24 -2.40 2.84
C GLU A 79 4.76 -3.52 3.75
N VAL A 80 3.94 -3.20 4.73
CA VAL A 80 3.41 -4.23 5.63
C VAL A 80 2.52 -5.20 4.86
N ALA A 81 1.67 -4.66 3.98
CA ALA A 81 0.78 -5.48 3.19
C ALA A 81 1.56 -6.45 2.29
N LEU A 82 2.60 -5.96 1.64
CA LEU A 82 3.40 -6.81 0.77
C LEU A 82 4.11 -7.89 1.57
N ARG A 83 4.57 -7.57 2.77
CA ARG A 83 5.19 -8.57 3.62
C ARG A 83 4.19 -9.67 3.99
N ILE A 84 2.97 -9.28 4.32
CA ILE A 84 1.94 -10.27 4.67
C ILE A 84 1.63 -11.17 3.47
N VAL A 85 1.48 -10.57 2.28
CA VAL A 85 1.22 -11.35 1.08
C VAL A 85 2.36 -12.33 0.83
N TRP A 86 3.59 -11.85 0.98
CA TRP A 86 4.75 -12.69 0.75
C TRP A 86 4.78 -13.86 1.74
N GLU A 87 4.51 -13.58 3.01
CA GLU A 87 4.51 -14.62 4.04
C GLU A 87 3.45 -15.67 3.78
N VAL A 88 2.27 -15.23 3.36
CA VAL A 88 1.19 -16.19 3.06
C VAL A 88 1.56 -17.06 1.87
N ARG A 89 2.13 -16.48 0.84
CA ARG A 89 2.49 -17.25 -0.35
C ARG A 89 3.63 -18.21 -0.10
N ASN A 90 4.46 -17.91 0.86
CA ASN A 90 5.63 -18.73 1.15
C ASN A 90 5.44 -19.63 2.36
N ARG A 91 4.21 -19.69 2.85
CA ARG A 91 3.89 -20.60 3.94
C ARG A 91 3.70 -21.99 3.38
N VAL A 92 4.40 -22.92 3.93
CA VAL A 92 4.37 -24.27 3.40
C VAL A 92 3.80 -25.21 4.44
#